data_8e4f1ea88c796651a29adaa568743154
#
_entry.id   8e4f1ea88c796651a29adaa568743154
#
_cell.length_a   1.000
_cell.length_b   1.000
_cell.length_c   1.000
_cell.angle_alpha   90.00
_cell.angle_beta   90.00
_cell.angle_gamma   90.00
#
_symmetry.space_group_name_H-M   'P 1'
#
loop_
_entity.id
_entity.type
_entity.pdbx_description
1 polymer ?
#
loop_
_entity_poly.entity_id
_entity_poly.type
_entity_poly.pdbx_seq_one_letter_code
_entity_poly.pdbx_strand_id
1 'polypeptide(L)'
;MDASVAGQFFENLEAALEGRSLDYLIVNHMEPDHCAMIGDIVRRYPAVKIVGNTKTFGMMNQFFGTDFSERSVVVKEGDTLSAGKHTLHFVMAPMVHWPEAMVTYDDVDKVLFSADGFGSFGALNGNVFADEVDFDRDWLDDARRYYTNIVGKYGASVQTLLKKAAGLEIAVICPLHGPIWSCLLY
;
A
#
# COMPACT_ATOMS: atom_id res chain seq x y z
N MET A 1 -3.73 1.78 -8.44
CA MET A 1 -3.01 2.05 -9.68
C MET A 1 -4.00 2.50 -10.75
N ASP A 2 -3.73 3.65 -11.33
CA ASP A 2 -4.58 4.29 -12.33
C ASP A 2 -4.57 3.52 -13.66
N ALA A 3 -5.73 3.39 -14.30
CA ALA A 3 -5.85 2.66 -15.57
C ALA A 3 -5.09 3.34 -16.73
N SER A 4 -4.83 4.64 -16.66
CA SER A 4 -4.09 5.39 -17.70
C SER A 4 -2.63 4.95 -17.84
N VAL A 5 -2.03 4.37 -16.79
CA VAL A 5 -0.65 3.89 -16.74
C VAL A 5 -0.55 2.35 -16.74
N ALA A 6 -1.62 1.66 -17.13
CA ALA A 6 -1.70 0.20 -17.11
C ALA A 6 -0.56 -0.48 -17.86
N GLY A 7 -0.18 0.02 -19.05
CA GLY A 7 0.92 -0.53 -19.84
C GLY A 7 2.24 -0.54 -19.05
N GLN A 8 2.65 0.61 -18.56
CA GLN A 8 3.87 0.77 -17.79
C GLN A 8 3.87 -0.07 -16.51
N PHE A 9 2.71 -0.16 -15.86
CA PHE A 9 2.58 -1.01 -14.67
C PHE A 9 2.85 -2.48 -14.96
N PHE A 10 2.23 -3.03 -16.00
CA PHE A 10 2.43 -4.44 -16.34
C PHE A 10 3.85 -4.72 -16.83
N GLU A 11 4.47 -3.81 -17.58
CA GLU A 11 5.88 -3.91 -17.93
C GLU A 11 6.78 -3.99 -16.69
N ASN A 12 6.56 -3.11 -15.70
CA ASN A 12 7.32 -3.10 -14.45
C ASN A 12 7.05 -4.36 -13.62
N LEU A 13 5.79 -4.80 -13.53
CA LEU A 13 5.43 -6.01 -12.81
C LEU A 13 6.07 -7.26 -13.43
N GLU A 14 6.03 -7.39 -14.75
CA GLU A 14 6.65 -8.51 -15.46
C GLU A 14 8.17 -8.52 -15.31
N ALA A 15 8.79 -7.35 -15.38
CA ALA A 15 10.23 -7.22 -15.14
C ALA A 15 10.59 -7.66 -13.71
N ALA A 16 9.80 -7.27 -12.71
CA ALA A 16 10.02 -7.67 -11.32
C ALA A 16 9.76 -9.16 -11.07
N LEU A 17 8.79 -9.75 -11.76
CA LEU A 17 8.47 -11.16 -11.64
C LEU A 17 9.52 -12.07 -12.31
N GLU A 18 10.25 -11.60 -13.33
CA GLU A 18 11.27 -12.38 -14.04
C GLU A 18 10.75 -13.77 -14.49
N GLY A 19 9.53 -13.82 -14.98
CA GLY A 19 8.86 -15.06 -15.41
C GLY A 19 8.27 -15.91 -14.28
N ARG A 20 8.35 -15.48 -13.02
CA ARG A 20 7.70 -16.15 -11.88
C ARG A 20 6.20 -15.88 -11.87
N SER A 21 5.43 -16.74 -11.19
CA SER A 21 4.02 -16.52 -10.93
C SER A 21 3.82 -15.42 -9.87
N LEU A 22 2.66 -14.78 -9.91
CA LEU A 22 2.19 -13.90 -8.86
C LEU A 22 1.30 -14.70 -7.90
N ASP A 23 1.77 -14.92 -6.67
CA ASP A 23 1.05 -15.74 -5.69
C ASP A 23 -0.01 -14.92 -4.93
N TYR A 24 0.36 -13.70 -4.53
CA TYR A 24 -0.49 -12.84 -3.70
C TYR A 24 -0.56 -11.41 -4.26
N LEU A 25 -1.75 -10.83 -4.21
CA LEU A 25 -2.01 -9.41 -4.39
C LEU A 25 -2.55 -8.86 -3.07
N ILE A 26 -1.74 -8.07 -2.37
CA ILE A 26 -2.15 -7.46 -1.11
C ILE A 26 -2.78 -6.10 -1.40
N VAL A 27 -4.02 -5.91 -0.94
CA VAL A 27 -4.78 -4.68 -1.15
C VAL A 27 -4.89 -3.92 0.16
N ASN A 28 -3.99 -2.96 0.35
CA ASN A 28 -3.96 -2.11 1.53
C ASN A 28 -5.02 -1.01 1.49
N HIS A 29 -5.46 -0.57 0.28
CA HIS A 29 -6.39 0.53 0.08
C HIS A 29 -7.17 0.39 -1.21
N MET A 30 -8.44 0.82 -1.20
CA MET A 30 -9.40 0.63 -2.30
C MET A 30 -9.76 1.93 -3.04
N GLU A 31 -9.01 3.01 -2.86
CA GLU A 31 -9.21 4.20 -3.68
C GLU A 31 -8.95 3.88 -5.16
N PRO A 32 -9.75 4.42 -6.12
CA PRO A 32 -9.68 4.02 -7.53
C PRO A 32 -8.31 4.16 -8.20
N ASP A 33 -7.51 5.15 -7.80
CA ASP A 33 -6.15 5.35 -8.30
C ASP A 33 -5.16 4.25 -7.84
N HIS A 34 -5.54 3.46 -6.85
CA HIS A 34 -4.76 2.30 -6.39
C HIS A 34 -5.34 0.97 -6.86
N CYS A 35 -6.67 0.84 -6.89
CA CYS A 35 -7.33 -0.44 -7.08
C CYS A 35 -7.82 -0.70 -8.51
N ALA A 36 -7.83 0.28 -9.43
CA ALA A 36 -8.44 0.14 -10.75
C ALA A 36 -7.95 -1.07 -11.54
N MET A 37 -6.69 -1.50 -11.37
CA MET A 37 -6.09 -2.60 -12.13
C MET A 37 -6.28 -3.99 -11.50
N ILE A 38 -6.97 -4.11 -10.37
CA ILE A 38 -7.16 -5.42 -9.70
C ILE A 38 -7.81 -6.44 -10.65
N GLY A 39 -8.85 -6.06 -11.40
CA GLY A 39 -9.50 -6.93 -12.36
C GLY A 39 -8.56 -7.40 -13.49
N ASP A 40 -7.68 -6.52 -13.95
CA ASP A 40 -6.68 -6.85 -14.99
C ASP A 40 -5.62 -7.80 -14.48
N ILE A 41 -5.13 -7.57 -13.25
CA ILE A 41 -4.17 -8.46 -12.57
C ILE A 41 -4.77 -9.87 -12.45
N VAL A 42 -6.01 -9.97 -11.97
CA VAL A 42 -6.69 -11.26 -11.80
C VAL A 42 -6.89 -11.99 -13.13
N ARG A 43 -7.18 -11.27 -14.21
CA ARG A 43 -7.27 -11.89 -15.55
C ARG A 43 -5.92 -12.39 -16.05
N ARG A 44 -4.85 -11.65 -15.80
CA ARG A 44 -3.50 -11.97 -16.26
C ARG A 44 -2.83 -13.05 -15.42
N TYR A 45 -3.13 -13.08 -14.11
CA TYR A 45 -2.61 -14.05 -13.15
C TYR A 45 -3.77 -14.81 -12.47
N PRO A 46 -4.38 -15.81 -13.17
CA PRO A 46 -5.61 -16.44 -12.66
C PRO A 46 -5.46 -17.20 -11.34
N ALA A 47 -4.24 -17.60 -10.98
CA ALA A 47 -3.94 -18.29 -9.73
C ALA A 47 -3.73 -17.35 -8.54
N VAL A 48 -3.62 -16.01 -8.76
CA VAL A 48 -3.33 -15.05 -7.72
C VAL A 48 -4.39 -15.07 -6.61
N LYS A 49 -3.96 -15.08 -5.36
CA LYS A 49 -4.82 -14.88 -4.20
C LYS A 49 -4.80 -13.40 -3.82
N ILE A 50 -5.98 -12.86 -3.52
CA ILE A 50 -6.12 -11.46 -3.09
C ILE A 50 -6.20 -11.43 -1.58
N VAL A 51 -5.32 -10.65 -0.95
CA VAL A 51 -5.26 -10.48 0.50
C VAL A 51 -5.82 -9.11 0.87
N GLY A 52 -6.78 -9.08 1.77
CA GLY A 52 -7.40 -7.85 2.22
C GLY A 52 -8.33 -8.11 3.41
N ASN A 53 -8.88 -7.08 4.01
CA ASN A 53 -9.86 -7.27 5.08
C ASN A 53 -11.29 -7.38 4.53
N THR A 54 -12.25 -7.68 5.39
CA THR A 54 -13.66 -7.86 5.01
C THR A 54 -14.24 -6.65 4.28
N LYS A 55 -13.87 -5.42 4.68
CA LYS A 55 -14.37 -4.20 4.03
C LYS A 55 -13.77 -4.03 2.64
N THR A 56 -12.48 -4.37 2.47
CA THR A 56 -11.80 -4.39 1.16
C THR A 56 -12.59 -5.22 0.16
N PHE A 57 -12.96 -6.45 0.51
CA PHE A 57 -13.73 -7.33 -0.38
C PHE A 57 -15.15 -6.83 -0.62
N GLY A 58 -15.81 -6.24 0.39
CA GLY A 58 -17.10 -5.57 0.20
C GLY A 58 -17.03 -4.44 -0.83
N MET A 59 -16.00 -3.61 -0.78
CA MET A 59 -15.78 -2.53 -1.75
C MET A 59 -15.39 -3.06 -3.13
N MET A 60 -14.54 -4.09 -3.20
CA MET A 60 -14.19 -4.74 -4.46
C MET A 60 -15.43 -5.25 -5.22
N ASN A 61 -16.34 -5.92 -4.52
CA ASN A 61 -17.58 -6.40 -5.13
C ASN A 61 -18.45 -5.26 -5.66
N GLN A 62 -18.48 -4.12 -4.96
CA GLN A 62 -19.21 -2.93 -5.41
C GLN A 62 -18.54 -2.26 -6.62
N PHE A 63 -17.22 -2.15 -6.63
CA PHE A 63 -16.49 -1.44 -7.69
C PHE A 63 -16.39 -2.24 -8.98
N PHE A 64 -16.20 -3.56 -8.87
CA PHE A 64 -15.96 -4.42 -10.03
C PHE A 64 -17.19 -5.22 -10.45
N GLY A 65 -18.23 -5.30 -9.63
CA GLY A 65 -19.41 -6.12 -9.91
C GLY A 65 -19.10 -7.61 -10.06
N THR A 66 -18.01 -8.08 -9.45
CA THR A 66 -17.48 -9.44 -9.58
C THR A 66 -17.23 -10.03 -8.20
N ASP A 67 -17.59 -11.30 -8.03
CA ASP A 67 -17.27 -12.04 -6.81
C ASP A 67 -15.83 -12.55 -6.84
N PHE A 68 -15.03 -12.15 -5.86
CA PHE A 68 -13.65 -12.58 -5.69
C PHE A 68 -13.48 -13.62 -4.58
N SER A 69 -14.55 -14.18 -4.02
CA SER A 69 -14.54 -15.05 -2.84
C SER A 69 -13.62 -16.26 -2.96
N GLU A 70 -13.58 -16.91 -4.13
CA GLU A 70 -12.76 -18.11 -4.38
C GLU A 70 -11.24 -17.86 -4.28
N ARG A 71 -10.82 -16.60 -4.42
CA ARG A 71 -9.42 -16.19 -4.36
C ARG A 71 -9.10 -15.25 -3.20
N SER A 72 -10.06 -14.99 -2.34
CA SER A 72 -9.91 -14.08 -1.21
C SER A 72 -9.19 -14.74 -0.03
N VAL A 73 -8.22 -14.03 0.52
CA VAL A 73 -7.59 -14.32 1.82
C VAL A 73 -7.95 -13.15 2.73
N VAL A 74 -8.95 -13.38 3.60
CA VAL A 74 -9.43 -12.34 4.51
C VAL A 74 -8.53 -12.27 5.73
N VAL A 75 -7.97 -11.08 6.00
CA VAL A 75 -7.10 -10.82 7.14
C VAL A 75 -7.72 -9.78 8.08
N LYS A 76 -7.29 -9.80 9.33
CA LYS A 76 -7.69 -8.88 10.39
C LYS A 76 -6.48 -8.38 11.18
N GLU A 77 -6.72 -7.54 12.16
CA GLU A 77 -5.67 -7.01 13.05
C GLU A 77 -4.78 -8.11 13.62
N GLY A 78 -3.49 -8.00 13.39
CA GLY A 78 -2.46 -8.90 13.93
C GLY A 78 -2.30 -10.23 13.19
N ASP A 79 -3.08 -10.49 12.14
CA ASP A 79 -2.87 -11.66 11.30
C ASP A 79 -1.54 -11.57 10.55
N THR A 80 -1.00 -12.71 10.17
CA THR A 80 0.24 -12.82 9.40
C THR A 80 0.07 -13.69 8.17
N LEU A 81 0.91 -13.48 7.16
CA LEU A 81 1.02 -14.28 5.96
C LEU A 81 2.48 -14.65 5.72
N SER A 82 2.77 -15.95 5.62
CA SER A 82 4.10 -16.40 5.19
C SER A 82 4.21 -16.31 3.66
N ALA A 83 5.20 -15.57 3.20
CA ALA A 83 5.55 -15.43 1.78
C ALA A 83 6.98 -15.97 1.55
N GLY A 84 7.19 -17.24 1.87
CA GLY A 84 8.49 -17.89 1.78
C GLY A 84 9.44 -17.46 2.88
N LYS A 85 10.46 -16.64 2.54
CA LYS A 85 11.41 -16.12 3.55
C LYS A 85 10.83 -14.97 4.37
N HIS A 86 9.80 -14.32 3.89
CA HIS A 86 9.19 -13.14 4.49
C HIS A 86 7.95 -13.52 5.29
N THR A 87 7.70 -12.82 6.38
CA THR A 87 6.45 -12.86 7.12
C THR A 87 5.82 -11.48 7.07
N LEU A 88 4.63 -11.40 6.48
CA LEU A 88 3.89 -10.16 6.35
C LEU A 88 2.89 -10.05 7.51
N HIS A 89 2.92 -8.95 8.22
CA HIS A 89 2.04 -8.64 9.33
C HIS A 89 1.02 -7.59 8.90
N PHE A 90 -0.25 -7.80 9.23
CA PHE A 90 -1.33 -6.88 8.86
C PHE A 90 -1.79 -6.05 10.05
N VAL A 91 -1.76 -4.73 9.89
CA VAL A 91 -2.22 -3.77 10.90
C VAL A 91 -3.35 -2.95 10.31
N MET A 92 -4.52 -3.05 10.93
CA MET A 92 -5.69 -2.29 10.46
C MET A 92 -5.52 -0.79 10.78
N ALA A 93 -5.74 0.03 9.78
CA ALA A 93 -5.60 1.48 9.81
C ALA A 93 -6.92 2.19 9.43
N PRO A 94 -8.07 1.85 10.05
CA PRO A 94 -9.36 2.39 9.64
C PRO A 94 -9.36 3.91 9.72
N MET A 95 -9.89 4.56 8.66
CA MET A 95 -9.91 6.01 8.49
C MET A 95 -8.55 6.68 8.32
N VAL A 96 -7.52 5.90 7.94
CA VAL A 96 -6.25 6.43 7.44
C VAL A 96 -6.07 6.01 5.95
N HIS A 97 -6.81 6.58 4.93
CA HIS A 97 -7.86 7.56 5.31
C HIS A 97 -9.28 7.03 5.07
N TRP A 98 -9.46 5.84 4.50
CA TRP A 98 -10.73 5.17 4.26
C TRP A 98 -10.99 4.04 5.29
N PRO A 99 -12.25 3.57 5.42
CA PRO A 99 -12.63 2.65 6.49
C PRO A 99 -12.00 1.25 6.38
N GLU A 100 -11.57 0.84 5.19
CA GLU A 100 -10.94 -0.45 4.91
C GLU A 100 -9.41 -0.40 4.96
N ALA A 101 -8.80 0.78 5.07
CA ALA A 101 -7.36 0.93 5.01
C ALA A 101 -6.64 0.01 6.01
N MET A 102 -5.57 -0.60 5.55
CA MET A 102 -4.63 -1.35 6.37
C MET A 102 -3.21 -1.07 5.90
N VAL A 103 -2.24 -1.39 6.73
CA VAL A 103 -0.82 -1.37 6.37
C VAL A 103 -0.25 -2.77 6.50
N THR A 104 0.77 -3.06 5.69
CA THR A 104 1.44 -4.36 5.69
C THR A 104 2.91 -4.16 6.07
N TYR A 105 3.39 -4.91 7.04
CA TYR A 105 4.78 -4.86 7.48
C TYR A 105 5.49 -6.18 7.20
N ASP A 106 6.61 -6.11 6.50
CA ASP A 106 7.54 -7.22 6.31
C ASP A 106 8.58 -7.21 7.45
N ASP A 107 8.59 -8.26 8.25
CA ASP A 107 9.46 -8.36 9.43
C ASP A 107 10.90 -8.78 9.10
N VAL A 108 11.18 -9.21 7.88
CA VAL A 108 12.53 -9.57 7.43
C VAL A 108 13.29 -8.35 6.93
N ASP A 109 12.75 -7.66 5.93
CA ASP A 109 13.40 -6.49 5.34
C ASP A 109 13.02 -5.18 6.05
N LYS A 110 12.19 -5.26 7.10
CA LYS A 110 11.74 -4.10 7.89
C LYS A 110 11.04 -3.04 7.05
N VAL A 111 10.26 -3.49 6.08
CA VAL A 111 9.54 -2.62 5.14
C VAL A 111 8.09 -2.46 5.56
N LEU A 112 7.63 -1.22 5.70
CA LEU A 112 6.24 -0.87 5.92
C LEU A 112 5.59 -0.38 4.63
N PHE A 113 4.64 -1.13 4.09
CA PHE A 113 3.73 -0.69 3.01
C PHE A 113 2.57 0.04 3.65
N SER A 114 2.61 1.36 3.62
CA SER A 114 1.81 2.22 4.48
C SER A 114 0.49 2.72 3.88
N ALA A 115 0.08 2.22 2.70
CA ALA A 115 -1.01 2.79 1.94
C ALA A 115 -0.77 4.30 1.74
N ASP A 116 -1.76 5.15 1.99
CA ASP A 116 -1.62 6.61 1.88
C ASP A 116 -0.90 7.25 3.08
N GLY A 117 -0.65 6.48 4.13
CA GLY A 117 0.16 6.95 5.25
C GLY A 117 1.56 7.34 4.80
N PHE A 118 2.07 8.47 5.29
CA PHE A 118 3.38 9.03 4.94
C PHE A 118 3.53 9.50 3.48
N GLY A 119 2.42 9.63 2.75
CA GLY A 119 2.41 10.08 1.37
C GLY A 119 2.66 11.58 1.19
N SER A 120 2.91 11.96 -0.07
CA SER A 120 3.04 13.36 -0.48
C SER A 120 2.38 13.57 -1.85
N PHE A 121 1.87 14.77 -2.10
CA PHE A 121 1.59 15.20 -3.48
C PHE A 121 2.90 15.42 -4.23
N GLY A 122 2.82 15.47 -5.55
CA GLY A 122 3.96 15.66 -6.42
C GLY A 122 4.21 14.46 -7.33
N ALA A 123 5.09 14.62 -8.30
CA ALA A 123 5.50 13.59 -9.24
C ALA A 123 6.99 13.30 -9.08
N LEU A 124 7.33 12.02 -9.01
CA LEU A 124 8.72 11.57 -9.01
C LEU A 124 9.36 11.88 -10.39
N ASN A 125 10.59 12.35 -10.37
CA ASN A 125 11.33 12.77 -11.56
C ASN A 125 12.56 11.89 -11.85
N GLY A 126 12.50 10.62 -11.43
CA GLY A 126 13.58 9.66 -11.58
C GLY A 126 14.12 9.17 -10.24
N ASN A 127 14.23 10.02 -9.24
CA ASN A 127 14.57 9.62 -7.87
C ASN A 127 13.32 9.08 -7.18
N VAL A 128 13.44 7.95 -6.52
CA VAL A 128 12.30 7.31 -5.84
C VAL A 128 12.40 7.39 -4.32
N PHE A 129 13.60 7.63 -3.77
CA PHE A 129 13.82 7.72 -2.32
C PHE A 129 13.88 9.18 -1.85
N ALA A 130 13.36 9.43 -0.66
CA ALA A 130 13.31 10.77 -0.06
C ALA A 130 14.71 11.33 0.25
N ASP A 131 15.70 10.47 0.50
CA ASP A 131 17.09 10.83 0.75
C ASP A 131 17.92 11.05 -0.53
N GLU A 132 17.35 10.81 -1.71
CA GLU A 132 17.97 11.13 -3.01
C GLU A 132 17.65 12.57 -3.48
N VAL A 133 16.80 13.29 -2.76
CA VAL A 133 16.32 14.63 -3.10
C VAL A 133 16.48 15.59 -1.93
N ASP A 134 16.43 16.89 -2.18
CA ASP A 134 16.29 17.90 -1.13
C ASP A 134 14.82 17.95 -0.69
N PHE A 135 14.46 17.04 0.24
CA PHE A 135 13.07 16.88 0.66
C PHE A 135 12.50 18.16 1.26
N ASP A 136 13.27 18.87 2.05
CA ASP A 136 12.80 20.11 2.72
C ASP A 136 12.46 21.20 1.71
N ARG A 137 13.25 21.33 0.66
CA ARG A 137 13.03 22.30 -0.41
C ARG A 137 11.94 21.88 -1.38
N ASP A 138 11.94 20.61 -1.81
CA ASP A 138 11.21 20.18 -2.99
C ASP A 138 9.88 19.48 -2.64
N TRP A 139 9.75 18.91 -1.43
CA TRP A 139 8.62 18.05 -1.08
C TRP A 139 7.89 18.42 0.20
N LEU A 140 8.52 19.10 1.14
CA LEU A 140 7.95 19.30 2.49
C LEU A 140 6.59 20.01 2.48
N ASP A 141 6.41 21.02 1.65
CA ASP A 141 5.15 21.75 1.56
C ASP A 141 4.05 20.90 0.92
N ASP A 142 4.39 20.07 -0.07
CA ASP A 142 3.46 19.12 -0.67
C ASP A 142 3.11 17.98 0.28
N ALA A 143 4.03 17.51 1.09
CA ALA A 143 3.77 16.52 2.15
C ALA A 143 2.83 17.08 3.23
N ARG A 144 3.04 18.33 3.68
CA ARG A 144 2.14 19.01 4.63
C ARG A 144 0.75 19.20 4.04
N ARG A 145 0.67 19.60 2.78
CA ARG A 145 -0.59 19.77 2.05
C ARG A 145 -1.31 18.44 1.90
N TYR A 146 -0.57 17.37 1.57
CA TYR A 146 -1.09 16.02 1.48
C TYR A 146 -1.68 15.56 2.83
N TYR A 147 -0.89 15.63 3.90
CA TYR A 147 -1.36 15.27 5.23
C TYR A 147 -2.64 16.00 5.63
N THR A 148 -2.67 17.32 5.43
CA THR A 148 -3.83 18.15 5.81
C THR A 148 -5.10 17.77 5.05
N ASN A 149 -4.98 17.48 3.75
CA ASN A 149 -6.14 17.20 2.91
C ASN A 149 -6.61 15.74 3.00
N ILE A 150 -5.68 14.79 3.10
CA ILE A 150 -5.99 13.36 3.01
C ILE A 150 -6.31 12.77 4.39
N VAL A 151 -5.44 12.94 5.36
CA VAL A 151 -5.57 12.29 6.68
C VAL A 151 -5.83 13.23 7.85
N GLY A 152 -5.65 14.54 7.68
CA GLY A 152 -5.66 15.52 8.78
C GLY A 152 -6.93 15.54 9.61
N LYS A 153 -8.11 15.38 8.99
CA LYS A 153 -9.40 15.30 9.71
C LYS A 153 -9.55 14.02 10.54
N TYR A 154 -8.70 13.02 10.31
CA TYR A 154 -8.71 11.74 11.02
C TYR A 154 -7.54 11.60 12.01
N GLY A 155 -7.05 12.69 12.56
CA GLY A 155 -5.89 12.73 13.44
C GLY A 155 -5.91 11.71 14.59
N ALA A 156 -7.08 11.42 15.17
CA ALA A 156 -7.21 10.37 16.20
C ALA A 156 -6.91 8.97 15.65
N SER A 157 -7.34 8.66 14.44
CA SER A 157 -7.04 7.40 13.75
C SER A 157 -5.56 7.30 13.40
N VAL A 158 -4.96 8.41 12.93
CA VAL A 158 -3.51 8.50 12.69
C VAL A 158 -2.73 8.22 13.95
N GLN A 159 -3.07 8.87 15.08
CA GLN A 159 -2.41 8.63 16.37
C GLN A 159 -2.55 7.18 16.84
N THR A 160 -3.69 6.55 16.57
CA THR A 160 -3.90 5.13 16.89
C THR A 160 -2.98 4.24 16.07
N LEU A 161 -2.87 4.50 14.76
CA LEU A 161 -1.95 3.75 13.89
C LEU A 161 -0.50 3.93 14.31
N LEU A 162 -0.07 5.16 14.59
CA LEU A 162 1.30 5.43 15.06
C LEU A 162 1.63 4.69 16.35
N LYS A 163 0.68 4.61 17.30
CA LYS A 163 0.88 3.81 18.53
C LYS A 163 1.03 2.31 18.25
N LYS A 164 0.28 1.76 17.29
CA LYS A 164 0.42 0.35 16.88
C LYS A 164 1.78 0.10 16.22
N ALA A 165 2.24 1.04 15.39
CA ALA A 165 3.51 0.93 14.68
C ALA A 165 4.75 1.23 15.55
N ALA A 166 4.59 1.88 16.70
CA ALA A 166 5.70 2.33 17.55
C ALA A 166 6.62 1.19 18.05
N GLY A 167 6.14 -0.05 18.06
CA GLY A 167 6.93 -1.23 18.42
C GLY A 167 7.60 -1.93 17.25
N LEU A 168 7.40 -1.48 16.02
CA LEU A 168 7.98 -2.07 14.83
C LEU A 168 9.35 -1.44 14.54
N GLU A 169 10.31 -2.27 14.19
CA GLU A 169 11.59 -1.81 13.66
C GLU A 169 11.41 -1.58 12.15
N ILE A 170 11.27 -0.32 11.75
CA ILE A 170 11.00 0.04 10.36
C ILE A 170 12.27 0.66 9.76
N ALA A 171 12.77 0.07 8.68
CA ALA A 171 13.91 0.58 7.91
C ALA A 171 13.45 1.38 6.67
N VAL A 172 12.32 0.96 6.07
CA VAL A 172 11.79 1.57 4.84
C VAL A 172 10.27 1.73 4.97
N ILE A 173 9.73 2.87 4.53
CA ILE A 173 8.29 3.04 4.34
C ILE A 173 8.01 3.24 2.85
N CYS A 174 7.09 2.44 2.30
CA CYS A 174 6.61 2.50 0.93
C CYS A 174 5.17 3.04 0.92
N PRO A 175 4.97 4.36 0.77
CA PRO A 175 3.64 4.93 0.61
C PRO A 175 3.14 4.72 -0.83
N LEU A 176 1.83 4.88 -1.04
CA LEU A 176 1.23 4.84 -2.38
C LEU A 176 1.41 6.14 -3.16
N HIS A 177 1.74 7.24 -2.49
CA HIS A 177 2.01 8.55 -3.09
C HIS A 177 3.32 9.13 -2.58
N GLY A 178 4.07 9.82 -3.43
CA GLY A 178 5.33 10.48 -3.09
C GLY A 178 6.53 9.54 -3.02
N PRO A 179 7.64 9.99 -2.43
CA PRO A 179 8.87 9.22 -2.36
C PRO A 179 8.82 8.11 -1.29
N ILE A 180 9.66 7.10 -1.49
CA ILE A 180 9.93 6.05 -0.50
C ILE A 180 10.83 6.64 0.59
N TRP A 181 10.50 6.34 1.85
CA TRP A 181 11.32 6.76 2.99
C TRP A 181 12.31 5.65 3.33
N SER A 182 13.59 5.96 3.32
CA SER A 182 14.69 5.14 3.83
C SER A 182 15.36 5.87 5.00
N CYS A 183 16.16 5.17 5.79
CA CYS A 183 16.89 5.77 6.92
C CYS A 183 16.02 6.53 7.92
N LEU A 184 15.00 5.89 8.47
CA LEU A 184 14.05 6.48 9.44
C LEU A 184 14.63 6.66 10.85
N LEU A 185 15.94 6.80 10.99
CA LEU A 185 16.64 6.87 12.28
C LEU A 185 16.58 8.27 12.95
N TYR A 186 15.57 9.08 12.66
CA TYR A 186 15.45 10.40 13.30
C TYR A 186 14.05 10.69 13.81
#